data_2996476f24ce4dc2c2ea22db3d770820
#
_entry.id   2996476f24ce4dc2c2ea22db3d770820
#
_cell.length_a   1.000
_cell.length_b   1.000
_cell.length_c   1.000
_cell.angle_alpha   90.00
_cell.angle_beta   90.00
_cell.angle_gamma   90.00
#
_symmetry.space_group_name_H-M   'P 1'
#
loop_
_entity.id
_entity.type
_entity.pdbx_description
1 polymer ?
#
loop_
_entity_poly.entity_id
_entity_poly.type
_entity_poly.pdbx_seq_one_letter_code
_entity_poly.pdbx_strand_id
1 'polypeptide(L)'
;MVRILIADDEPIERTIIERMIKKNFPESVEIIKAANGREALKFYVEKQCQIALLDIEMPGMNGLDAADAIREADKDAVIIFITAFDEFDYAKRAIHVHALEYLLKPLSEKELSANLEEAIYLTQKSEKKKPLLKADLQENHHENIKMNAVADNIREFIDKHYKEDISLQDVAGSMNYSDAYFCKIFKQCFDKSFLVYLTEYRVEKAKVLLADMSINIKDVSAEVGYRDSNYFARVFKRNEGITPTEYRLRVLHTKKGD
;
A
#
# COMPACT_ATOMS: atom_id res chain seq x y z
N MET A 1 -3.17 26.32 -6.77
CA MET A 1 -1.73 26.02 -6.88
C MET A 1 -1.37 25.09 -5.73
N VAL A 2 -0.84 23.90 -6.02
CA VAL A 2 -0.51 22.89 -5.01
C VAL A 2 0.85 23.20 -4.41
N ARG A 3 0.97 23.17 -3.06
CA ARG A 3 2.23 23.37 -2.36
C ARG A 3 2.88 22.07 -2.02
N ILE A 4 4.10 21.88 -2.50
CA ILE A 4 4.91 20.68 -2.32
C ILE A 4 6.08 21.01 -1.41
N LEU A 5 6.18 20.33 -0.27
CA LEU A 5 7.34 20.36 0.59
C LEU A 5 8.38 19.34 0.09
N ILE A 6 9.63 19.75 -0.01
CA ILE A 6 10.79 18.86 -0.22
C ILE A 6 11.67 18.96 1.02
N ALA A 7 11.84 17.86 1.74
CA ALA A 7 12.70 17.77 2.91
C ALA A 7 13.82 16.74 2.67
N ASP A 8 15.04 17.20 2.76
CA ASP A 8 16.27 16.43 2.55
C ASP A 8 17.40 17.24 3.18
N ASP A 9 18.36 16.64 3.85
CA ASP A 9 19.46 17.39 4.48
C ASP A 9 20.50 17.85 3.44
N GLU A 10 20.57 17.20 2.28
CA GLU A 10 21.47 17.55 1.19
C GLU A 10 20.90 18.65 0.28
N PRO A 11 21.50 19.87 0.23
CA PRO A 11 21.01 20.98 -0.60
C PRO A 11 20.98 20.67 -2.10
N ILE A 12 21.88 19.78 -2.55
CA ILE A 12 21.98 19.37 -3.95
C ILE A 12 20.76 18.52 -4.35
N GLU A 13 20.39 17.56 -3.51
CA GLU A 13 19.22 16.69 -3.72
C GLU A 13 17.93 17.52 -3.79
N ARG A 14 17.71 18.43 -2.85
CA ARG A 14 16.57 19.36 -2.89
C ARG A 14 16.51 20.15 -4.19
N THR A 15 17.67 20.54 -4.74
CA THR A 15 17.76 21.31 -6.00
C THR A 15 17.46 20.42 -7.21
N ILE A 16 17.92 19.20 -7.22
CA ILE A 16 17.66 18.22 -8.29
C ILE A 16 16.17 17.89 -8.35
N ILE A 17 15.56 17.55 -7.20
CA ILE A 17 14.14 17.26 -7.09
C ILE A 17 13.30 18.47 -7.53
N GLU A 18 13.63 19.68 -7.08
CA GLU A 18 12.94 20.90 -7.51
C GLU A 18 12.99 21.10 -9.03
N ARG A 19 14.16 20.88 -9.66
CA ARG A 19 14.31 21.01 -11.12
C ARG A 19 13.46 20.00 -11.88
N MET A 20 13.43 18.75 -11.41
CA MET A 20 12.60 17.70 -12.00
C MET A 20 11.12 18.07 -11.92
N ILE A 21 10.67 18.58 -10.78
CA ILE A 21 9.28 18.99 -10.56
C ILE A 21 8.94 20.19 -11.46
N LYS A 22 9.74 21.26 -11.45
CA LYS A 22 9.48 22.46 -12.23
C LYS A 22 9.48 22.24 -13.74
N LYS A 23 10.23 21.24 -14.22
CA LYS A 23 10.25 20.89 -15.63
C LYS A 23 8.91 20.34 -16.11
N ASN A 24 8.25 19.52 -15.29
CA ASN A 24 7.02 18.83 -15.63
C ASN A 24 5.76 19.60 -15.16
N PHE A 25 5.88 20.43 -14.11
CA PHE A 25 4.77 21.17 -13.49
C PHE A 25 5.08 22.67 -13.30
N PRO A 26 5.45 23.42 -14.36
CA PRO A 26 6.07 24.76 -14.24
C PRO A 26 5.16 25.79 -13.56
N GLU A 27 3.85 25.73 -13.75
CA GLU A 27 2.89 26.75 -13.25
C GLU A 27 1.88 26.21 -12.24
N SER A 28 1.91 24.89 -11.99
CA SER A 28 0.89 24.21 -11.19
C SER A 28 1.25 24.09 -9.70
N VAL A 29 2.54 24.24 -9.37
CA VAL A 29 3.07 23.93 -8.04
C VAL A 29 3.92 25.05 -7.45
N GLU A 30 3.84 25.21 -6.13
CA GLU A 30 4.75 26.02 -5.32
C GLU A 30 5.62 25.06 -4.50
N ILE A 31 6.95 25.27 -4.51
CA ILE A 31 7.90 24.38 -3.81
C ILE A 31 8.44 25.05 -2.58
N ILE A 32 8.34 24.37 -1.45
CA ILE A 32 8.89 24.73 -0.15
C ILE A 32 10.03 23.75 0.17
N LYS A 33 11.15 24.24 0.69
CA LYS A 33 12.31 23.38 1.02
C LYS A 33 12.59 23.40 2.50
N ALA A 34 12.90 22.23 3.05
CA ALA A 34 13.34 22.04 4.44
C ALA A 34 14.64 21.21 4.47
N ALA A 35 15.49 21.45 5.46
CA ALA A 35 16.78 20.78 5.60
C ALA A 35 16.78 19.67 6.67
N ASN A 36 15.68 19.45 7.35
CA ASN A 36 15.51 18.44 8.39
C ASN A 36 14.02 18.22 8.70
N GLY A 37 13.69 17.18 9.47
CA GLY A 37 12.32 16.83 9.79
C GLY A 37 11.56 17.89 10.60
N ARG A 38 12.24 18.66 11.48
CA ARG A 38 11.59 19.73 12.25
C ARG A 38 11.17 20.90 11.37
N GLU A 39 12.03 21.30 10.44
CA GLU A 39 11.70 22.30 9.43
C GLU A 39 10.59 21.80 8.52
N ALA A 40 10.64 20.52 8.14
CA ALA A 40 9.62 19.88 7.31
C ALA A 40 8.24 19.98 7.95
N LEU A 41 8.08 19.57 9.20
CA LEU A 41 6.82 19.69 9.93
C LEU A 41 6.36 21.15 10.05
N LYS A 42 7.28 22.05 10.47
CA LYS A 42 6.98 23.46 10.63
C LYS A 42 6.49 24.09 9.33
N PHE A 43 7.23 23.92 8.24
CA PHE A 43 6.88 24.51 6.95
C PHE A 43 5.65 23.85 6.32
N TYR A 44 5.45 22.56 6.53
CA TYR A 44 4.24 21.89 6.08
C TYR A 44 2.99 22.56 6.65
N VAL A 45 2.97 22.80 7.95
CA VAL A 45 1.83 23.41 8.65
C VAL A 45 1.73 24.92 8.34
N GLU A 46 2.82 25.69 8.49
CA GLU A 46 2.80 27.15 8.30
C GLU A 46 2.50 27.57 6.87
N LYS A 47 3.00 26.81 5.88
CA LYS A 47 2.79 27.10 4.46
C LYS A 47 1.58 26.35 3.89
N GLN A 48 0.87 25.57 4.71
CA GLN A 48 -0.28 24.79 4.29
C GLN A 48 0.04 23.92 3.05
N CYS A 49 1.11 23.13 3.13
CA CYS A 49 1.48 22.21 2.08
C CYS A 49 0.44 21.09 1.97
N GLN A 50 0.29 20.52 0.80
CA GLN A 50 -0.60 19.37 0.56
C GLN A 50 0.18 18.08 0.32
N ILE A 51 1.41 18.21 -0.21
CA ILE A 51 2.28 17.09 -0.56
C ILE A 51 3.60 17.27 0.19
N ALA A 52 4.12 16.19 0.77
CA ALA A 52 5.44 16.15 1.40
C ALA A 52 6.30 15.07 0.74
N LEU A 53 7.42 15.47 0.14
CA LEU A 53 8.50 14.62 -0.32
C LEU A 53 9.58 14.61 0.77
N LEU A 54 9.81 13.46 1.40
CA LEU A 54 10.65 13.38 2.60
C LEU A 54 11.80 12.38 2.37
N ASP A 55 13.04 12.85 2.55
CA ASP A 55 14.12 11.91 2.81
C ASP A 55 13.98 11.30 4.22
N ILE A 56 14.38 10.05 4.39
CA ILE A 56 14.26 9.35 5.67
C ILE A 56 15.40 9.75 6.60
N GLU A 57 16.63 9.69 6.12
CA GLU A 57 17.83 9.92 6.92
C GLU A 57 18.17 11.41 6.98
N MET A 58 17.53 12.11 7.88
CA MET A 58 17.84 13.53 8.18
C MET A 58 18.30 13.72 9.63
N PRO A 59 19.20 14.67 9.90
CA PRO A 59 19.73 14.90 11.24
C PRO A 59 18.64 15.42 12.21
N GLY A 60 18.64 14.88 13.42
CA GLY A 60 17.71 15.24 14.49
C GLY A 60 16.36 14.54 14.35
N MET A 61 15.37 15.17 13.76
CA MET A 61 14.09 14.53 13.41
C MET A 61 14.22 13.93 12.02
N ASN A 62 14.15 12.61 11.92
CA ASN A 62 14.19 11.90 10.64
C ASN A 62 12.87 12.05 9.85
N GLY A 63 12.86 11.61 8.58
CA GLY A 63 11.70 11.76 7.70
C GLY A 63 10.49 10.94 8.12
N LEU A 64 10.69 9.80 8.74
CA LEU A 64 9.58 8.96 9.24
C LEU A 64 8.89 9.61 10.44
N ASP A 65 9.66 10.17 11.38
CA ASP A 65 9.12 10.90 12.54
C ASP A 65 8.42 12.19 12.09
N ALA A 66 8.96 12.86 11.07
CA ALA A 66 8.33 14.03 10.46
C ALA A 66 7.01 13.65 9.78
N ALA A 67 6.97 12.52 9.08
CA ALA A 67 5.77 12.01 8.43
C ALA A 67 4.66 11.64 9.43
N ASP A 68 5.01 10.98 10.54
CA ASP A 68 4.08 10.68 11.62
C ASP A 68 3.45 11.99 12.17
N ALA A 69 4.27 13.00 12.46
CA ALA A 69 3.80 14.30 12.98
C ALA A 69 2.98 15.11 11.94
N ILE A 70 3.35 15.06 10.66
CA ILE A 70 2.55 15.64 9.57
C ILE A 70 1.21 14.96 9.47
N ARG A 71 1.14 13.61 9.54
CA ARG A 71 -0.11 12.84 9.50
C ARG A 71 -1.01 13.11 10.69
N GLU A 72 -0.44 13.39 11.88
CA GLU A 72 -1.20 13.82 13.04
C GLU A 72 -1.83 15.21 12.84
N ALA A 73 -1.08 16.14 12.24
CA ALA A 73 -1.54 17.51 11.97
C ALA A 73 -2.54 17.57 10.79
N ASP A 74 -2.35 16.74 9.76
CA ASP A 74 -3.18 16.68 8.56
C ASP A 74 -3.42 15.23 8.12
N LYS A 75 -4.64 14.76 8.31
CA LYS A 75 -5.06 13.38 7.94
C LYS A 75 -5.08 13.15 6.43
N ASP A 76 -5.23 14.22 5.65
CA ASP A 76 -5.30 14.19 4.18
C ASP A 76 -3.93 14.46 3.52
N ALA A 77 -2.86 14.65 4.30
CA ALA A 77 -1.51 14.88 3.77
C ALA A 77 -1.09 13.79 2.78
N VAL A 78 -0.57 14.15 1.62
CA VAL A 78 0.02 13.19 0.68
C VAL A 78 1.52 13.13 0.94
N ILE A 79 2.02 11.98 1.37
CA ILE A 79 3.40 11.77 1.77
C ILE A 79 4.07 10.78 0.81
N ILE A 80 5.23 11.15 0.29
CA ILE A 80 6.11 10.32 -0.53
C ILE A 80 7.49 10.32 0.09
N PHE A 81 8.08 9.16 0.34
CA PHE A 81 9.47 9.05 0.75
C PHE A 81 10.40 8.95 -0.46
N ILE A 82 11.55 9.62 -0.36
CA ILE A 82 12.63 9.55 -1.36
C ILE A 82 13.94 9.33 -0.60
N THR A 83 14.50 8.12 -0.64
CA THR A 83 15.63 7.74 0.20
C THR A 83 16.63 6.86 -0.54
N ALA A 84 17.90 6.88 -0.06
CA ALA A 84 18.94 5.97 -0.55
C ALA A 84 18.86 4.57 0.09
N PHE A 85 18.02 4.38 1.11
CA PHE A 85 17.99 3.17 1.92
C PHE A 85 16.82 2.28 1.53
N ASP A 86 17.13 1.03 1.16
CA ASP A 86 16.15 -0.03 0.89
C ASP A 86 16.05 -0.93 2.14
N GLU A 87 15.57 -0.37 3.25
CA GLU A 87 15.43 -1.09 4.51
C GLU A 87 13.97 -1.47 4.75
N PHE A 88 13.77 -2.75 5.07
CA PHE A 88 12.44 -3.31 5.31
C PHE A 88 11.68 -2.59 6.44
N ASP A 89 12.39 -2.18 7.50
CA ASP A 89 11.77 -1.47 8.63
C ASP A 89 11.31 -0.06 8.24
N TYR A 90 12.00 0.63 7.34
CA TYR A 90 11.60 1.93 6.81
C TYR A 90 10.35 1.80 5.92
N ALA A 91 10.34 0.81 5.02
CA ALA A 91 9.18 0.53 4.19
C ALA A 91 7.94 0.18 5.04
N LYS A 92 8.11 -0.59 6.12
CA LYS A 92 7.04 -0.90 7.07
C LYS A 92 6.47 0.34 7.76
N ARG A 93 7.32 1.27 8.20
CA ARG A 93 6.86 2.54 8.79
C ARG A 93 6.18 3.44 7.76
N ALA A 94 6.69 3.49 6.52
CA ALA A 94 6.06 4.24 5.43
C ALA A 94 4.62 3.74 5.17
N ILE A 95 4.39 2.43 5.21
CA ILE A 95 3.05 1.84 5.14
C ILE A 95 2.19 2.28 6.33
N HIS A 96 2.74 2.30 7.54
CA HIS A 96 2.00 2.68 8.75
C HIS A 96 1.51 4.13 8.71
N VAL A 97 2.35 5.04 8.24
CA VAL A 97 2.01 6.46 8.08
C VAL A 97 1.09 6.72 6.86
N HIS A 98 0.72 5.69 6.12
CA HIS A 98 -0.04 5.77 4.88
C HIS A 98 0.63 6.70 3.85
N ALA A 99 1.93 6.51 3.63
CA ALA A 99 2.62 7.15 2.53
C ALA A 99 2.01 6.71 1.18
N LEU A 100 1.97 7.62 0.23
CA LEU A 100 1.53 7.32 -1.13
C LEU A 100 2.54 6.39 -1.81
N GLU A 101 3.85 6.70 -1.66
CA GLU A 101 4.92 5.94 -2.29
C GLU A 101 6.23 6.01 -1.50
N TYR A 102 7.13 5.06 -1.79
CA TYR A 102 8.48 4.95 -1.27
C TYR A 102 9.43 4.78 -2.45
N LEU A 103 10.18 5.84 -2.77
CA LEU A 103 11.05 5.92 -3.94
C LEU A 103 12.52 5.80 -3.53
N LEU A 104 13.26 4.98 -4.27
CA LEU A 104 14.69 4.81 -4.04
C LEU A 104 15.53 5.78 -4.88
N LYS A 105 16.57 6.37 -4.27
CA LYS A 105 17.62 7.10 -4.99
C LYS A 105 18.57 6.11 -5.69
N PRO A 106 19.02 6.36 -6.92
CA PRO A 106 18.84 7.58 -7.70
C PRO A 106 17.45 7.67 -8.36
N LEU A 107 16.77 8.79 -8.11
CA LEU A 107 15.40 9.01 -8.55
C LEU A 107 15.33 9.28 -10.05
N SER A 108 14.46 8.58 -10.78
CA SER A 108 14.19 8.89 -12.18
C SER A 108 13.15 10.00 -12.31
N GLU A 109 13.36 10.90 -13.29
CA GLU A 109 12.40 11.99 -13.58
C GLU A 109 11.01 11.45 -13.92
N LYS A 110 10.94 10.34 -14.68
CA LYS A 110 9.69 9.70 -15.08
C LYS A 110 8.91 9.15 -13.87
N GLU A 111 9.60 8.51 -12.95
CA GLU A 111 9.01 7.93 -11.74
C GLU A 111 8.49 9.02 -10.80
N LEU A 112 9.30 10.05 -10.54
CA LEU A 112 8.87 11.20 -9.74
C LEU A 112 7.64 11.88 -10.35
N SER A 113 7.64 12.10 -11.69
CA SER A 113 6.54 12.76 -12.38
C SER A 113 5.22 11.99 -12.26
N ALA A 114 5.25 10.67 -12.46
CA ALA A 114 4.07 9.82 -12.37
C ALA A 114 3.47 9.85 -10.94
N ASN A 115 4.31 9.74 -9.93
CA ASN A 115 3.86 9.79 -8.53
C ASN A 115 3.34 11.18 -8.13
N LEU A 116 3.91 12.25 -8.67
CA LEU A 116 3.42 13.61 -8.42
C LEU A 116 2.09 13.91 -9.13
N GLU A 117 1.87 13.39 -10.33
CA GLU A 117 0.56 13.49 -11.00
C GLU A 117 -0.55 12.88 -10.13
N GLU A 118 -0.29 11.70 -9.58
CA GLU A 118 -1.22 11.05 -8.65
C GLU A 118 -1.39 11.86 -7.35
N ALA A 119 -0.28 12.33 -6.76
CA ALA A 119 -0.31 13.14 -5.56
C ALA A 119 -1.14 14.43 -5.74
N ILE A 120 -0.94 15.15 -6.85
CA ILE A 120 -1.70 16.37 -7.19
C ILE A 120 -3.18 16.04 -7.40
N TYR A 121 -3.50 14.96 -8.09
CA TYR A 121 -4.89 14.53 -8.29
C TYR A 121 -5.60 14.27 -6.95
N LEU A 122 -4.92 13.61 -6.00
CA LEU A 122 -5.46 13.33 -4.67
C LEU A 122 -5.75 14.60 -3.86
N THR A 123 -4.85 15.59 -3.91
CA THR A 123 -5.06 16.87 -3.21
C THR A 123 -6.24 17.63 -3.76
N GLN A 124 -6.44 17.66 -5.08
CA GLN A 124 -7.58 18.33 -5.71
C GLN A 124 -8.92 17.66 -5.38
N LYS A 125 -8.92 16.34 -5.20
CA LYS A 125 -10.11 15.58 -4.79
C LYS A 125 -10.47 15.87 -3.33
N SER A 126 -9.48 16.05 -2.45
CA SER A 126 -9.67 16.41 -1.04
C SER A 126 -10.21 17.84 -0.88
N GLU A 127 -9.72 18.80 -1.65
CA GLU A 127 -10.22 20.21 -1.61
C GLU A 127 -11.69 20.33 -2.04
N LYS A 128 -12.15 19.52 -2.99
CA LYS A 128 -13.56 19.47 -3.40
C LYS A 128 -14.50 18.87 -2.34
N LYS A 129 -13.96 18.25 -1.28
CA LYS A 129 -14.72 17.68 -0.15
C LYS A 129 -15.00 18.65 1.00
N LYS A 130 -14.57 19.91 0.95
CA LYS A 130 -14.93 20.97 1.92
C LYS A 130 -15.78 22.06 1.22
N PRO A 131 -17.01 22.43 1.60
CA PRO A 131 -18.16 21.71 2.18
C PRO A 131 -19.41 21.75 1.29
N LEU A 132 -20.08 20.65 1.06
CA LEU A 132 -21.48 20.59 0.64
C LEU A 132 -22.17 19.38 1.28
N LEU A 133 -22.52 19.53 2.54
CA LEU A 133 -23.48 18.67 3.25
C LEU A 133 -24.86 18.81 2.59
N LYS A 134 -25.12 18.15 1.47
CA LYS A 134 -26.48 17.73 1.04
C LYS A 134 -26.58 17.06 -0.35
N ALA A 135 -25.46 16.93 -1.12
CA ALA A 135 -25.50 16.28 -2.45
C ALA A 135 -24.87 14.86 -2.49
N ASP A 136 -24.25 14.41 -1.38
CA ASP A 136 -23.35 13.25 -1.37
C ASP A 136 -24.03 11.87 -1.29
N LEU A 137 -25.36 11.78 -1.28
CA LEU A 137 -26.05 10.49 -1.21
C LEU A 137 -26.14 9.76 -2.56
N GLN A 138 -25.93 10.45 -3.68
CA GLN A 138 -25.99 9.83 -5.01
C GLN A 138 -24.59 9.50 -5.59
N GLU A 139 -23.55 10.30 -5.29
CA GLU A 139 -22.18 10.01 -5.75
C GLU A 139 -21.54 8.83 -4.98
N ASN A 140 -21.80 8.74 -3.67
CA ASN A 140 -21.35 7.60 -2.86
C ASN A 140 -21.93 6.25 -3.33
N HIS A 141 -23.10 6.24 -3.95
CA HIS A 141 -23.71 5.03 -4.49
C HIS A 141 -23.00 4.57 -5.78
N HIS A 142 -22.55 5.51 -6.61
CA HIS A 142 -21.82 5.20 -7.86
C HIS A 142 -20.36 4.80 -7.61
N GLU A 143 -19.68 5.43 -6.65
CA GLU A 143 -18.32 5.04 -6.24
C GLU A 143 -18.34 3.67 -5.54
N ASN A 144 -19.30 3.38 -4.69
CA ASN A 144 -19.48 2.07 -4.07
C ASN A 144 -19.79 0.96 -5.09
N ILE A 145 -20.57 1.23 -6.11
CA ILE A 145 -20.87 0.25 -7.18
C ILE A 145 -19.59 -0.03 -8.00
N LYS A 146 -18.81 1.00 -8.34
CA LYS A 146 -17.52 0.82 -9.04
C LYS A 146 -16.50 0.08 -8.18
N MET A 147 -16.41 0.41 -6.89
CA MET A 147 -15.48 -0.23 -5.97
C MET A 147 -15.84 -1.70 -5.74
N ASN A 148 -17.13 -2.03 -5.63
CA ASN A 148 -17.58 -3.41 -5.53
C ASN A 148 -17.27 -4.21 -6.79
N ALA A 149 -17.49 -3.64 -7.99
CA ALA A 149 -17.15 -4.28 -9.26
C ALA A 149 -15.63 -4.53 -9.38
N VAL A 150 -14.80 -3.60 -8.94
CA VAL A 150 -13.34 -3.80 -8.90
C VAL A 150 -12.97 -4.90 -7.90
N ALA A 151 -13.56 -4.89 -6.71
CA ALA A 151 -13.33 -5.92 -5.70
C ALA A 151 -13.73 -7.31 -6.22
N ASP A 152 -14.84 -7.42 -6.96
CA ASP A 152 -15.29 -8.67 -7.54
C ASP A 152 -14.35 -9.17 -8.65
N ASN A 153 -13.85 -8.29 -9.50
CA ASN A 153 -12.85 -8.63 -10.52
C ASN A 153 -11.54 -9.12 -9.87
N ILE A 154 -11.10 -8.49 -8.78
CA ILE A 154 -9.93 -8.91 -8.02
C ILE A 154 -10.15 -10.31 -7.42
N ARG A 155 -11.31 -10.54 -6.80
CA ARG A 155 -11.66 -11.88 -6.25
C ARG A 155 -11.67 -12.94 -7.32
N GLU A 156 -12.27 -12.65 -8.46
CA GLU A 156 -12.32 -13.58 -9.60
C GLU A 156 -10.93 -13.92 -10.13
N PHE A 157 -10.04 -12.92 -10.25
CA PHE A 157 -8.66 -13.17 -10.66
C PHE A 157 -7.93 -14.06 -9.65
N ILE A 158 -8.04 -13.74 -8.35
CA ILE A 158 -7.39 -14.52 -7.30
C ILE A 158 -7.95 -15.94 -7.25
N ASP A 159 -9.27 -16.13 -7.38
CA ASP A 159 -9.88 -17.47 -7.38
C ASP A 159 -9.42 -18.35 -8.57
N LYS A 160 -9.14 -17.72 -9.71
CA LYS A 160 -8.61 -18.44 -10.88
C LYS A 160 -7.11 -18.77 -10.75
N HIS A 161 -6.33 -17.90 -10.11
CA HIS A 161 -4.86 -17.95 -10.17
C HIS A 161 -4.17 -18.20 -8.82
N TYR A 162 -4.89 -18.38 -7.71
CA TYR A 162 -4.28 -18.50 -6.36
C TYR A 162 -3.29 -19.67 -6.23
N LYS A 163 -3.39 -20.70 -7.08
CA LYS A 163 -2.45 -21.84 -7.11
C LYS A 163 -1.11 -21.49 -7.75
N GLU A 164 -1.07 -20.42 -8.53
CA GLU A 164 0.10 -19.96 -9.26
C GLU A 164 0.93 -18.99 -8.39
N ASP A 165 2.17 -18.73 -8.82
CA ASP A 165 3.05 -17.77 -8.17
C ASP A 165 2.70 -16.35 -8.61
N ILE A 166 1.55 -15.86 -8.15
CA ILE A 166 1.04 -14.54 -8.53
C ILE A 166 1.53 -13.45 -7.59
N SER A 167 1.90 -12.33 -8.19
CA SER A 167 2.29 -11.08 -7.52
C SER A 167 1.19 -10.02 -7.60
N LEU A 168 1.36 -8.95 -6.86
CA LEU A 168 0.51 -7.77 -6.97
C LEU A 168 0.54 -7.18 -8.38
N GLN A 169 1.73 -7.18 -9.03
CA GLN A 169 1.95 -6.69 -10.37
C GLN A 169 1.14 -7.46 -11.42
N ASP A 170 1.01 -8.77 -11.26
CA ASP A 170 0.24 -9.60 -12.19
C ASP A 170 -1.24 -9.24 -12.15
N VAL A 171 -1.79 -8.99 -10.95
CA VAL A 171 -3.19 -8.59 -10.78
C VAL A 171 -3.41 -7.16 -11.29
N ALA A 172 -2.52 -6.22 -10.92
CA ALA A 172 -2.57 -4.84 -11.39
C ALA A 172 -2.50 -4.75 -12.92
N GLY A 173 -1.56 -5.48 -13.53
CA GLY A 173 -1.40 -5.56 -14.98
C GLY A 173 -2.62 -6.12 -15.70
N SER A 174 -3.29 -7.16 -15.14
CA SER A 174 -4.50 -7.74 -15.73
C SER A 174 -5.68 -6.76 -15.78
N MET A 175 -5.66 -5.74 -14.92
CA MET A 175 -6.70 -4.70 -14.84
C MET A 175 -6.27 -3.36 -15.45
N ASN A 176 -5.08 -3.28 -16.06
CA ASN A 176 -4.47 -2.06 -16.59
C ASN A 176 -4.30 -0.96 -15.53
N TYR A 177 -3.99 -1.34 -14.29
CA TYR A 177 -3.66 -0.41 -13.22
C TYR A 177 -2.14 -0.34 -13.02
N SER A 178 -1.64 0.82 -12.55
CA SER A 178 -0.28 0.89 -12.00
C SER A 178 -0.23 0.16 -10.64
N ASP A 179 0.93 -0.37 -10.28
CA ASP A 179 1.13 -1.11 -9.03
C ASP A 179 0.74 -0.27 -7.80
N ALA A 180 1.16 0.99 -7.77
CA ALA A 180 0.85 1.94 -6.69
C ALA A 180 -0.66 2.19 -6.55
N TYR A 181 -1.35 2.44 -7.67
CA TYR A 181 -2.80 2.64 -7.67
C TYR A 181 -3.54 1.37 -7.26
N PHE A 182 -3.09 0.21 -7.74
CA PHE A 182 -3.68 -1.07 -7.38
C PHE A 182 -3.51 -1.41 -5.90
N CYS A 183 -2.32 -1.16 -5.30
CA CYS A 183 -2.09 -1.30 -3.86
C CYS A 183 -3.14 -0.55 -3.04
N LYS A 184 -3.42 0.69 -3.42
CA LYS A 184 -4.38 1.54 -2.73
C LYS A 184 -5.81 1.02 -2.86
N ILE A 185 -6.23 0.69 -4.10
CA ILE A 185 -7.56 0.11 -4.36
C ILE A 185 -7.71 -1.20 -3.59
N PHE A 186 -6.69 -2.06 -3.65
CA PHE A 186 -6.73 -3.34 -2.96
C PHE A 186 -6.94 -3.16 -1.45
N LYS A 187 -6.18 -2.25 -0.83
CA LYS A 187 -6.32 -1.93 0.59
C LYS A 187 -7.69 -1.33 0.92
N GLN A 188 -8.24 -0.48 0.05
CA GLN A 188 -9.59 0.07 0.22
C GLN A 188 -10.69 -1.00 0.10
N CYS A 189 -10.52 -1.98 -0.80
CA CYS A 189 -11.50 -3.06 -1.00
C CYS A 189 -11.45 -4.13 0.09
N PHE A 190 -10.26 -4.44 0.62
CA PHE A 190 -10.05 -5.63 1.46
C PHE A 190 -9.49 -5.32 2.85
N ASP A 191 -9.14 -4.07 3.15
CA ASP A 191 -8.55 -3.60 4.42
C ASP A 191 -7.27 -4.35 4.83
N LYS A 192 -6.55 -4.90 3.86
CA LYS A 192 -5.29 -5.64 4.05
C LYS A 192 -4.44 -5.61 2.78
N SER A 193 -3.14 -5.92 2.90
CA SER A 193 -2.27 -6.04 1.74
C SER A 193 -2.61 -7.26 0.88
N PHE A 194 -2.23 -7.23 -0.40
CA PHE A 194 -2.42 -8.35 -1.33
C PHE A 194 -1.81 -9.65 -0.81
N LEU A 195 -0.59 -9.60 -0.29
CA LEU A 195 0.10 -10.79 0.22
C LEU A 195 -0.62 -11.41 1.43
N VAL A 196 -1.13 -10.59 2.34
CA VAL A 196 -1.92 -11.07 3.50
C VAL A 196 -3.21 -11.70 3.00
N TYR A 197 -3.93 -11.04 2.11
CA TYR A 197 -5.17 -11.56 1.54
C TYR A 197 -4.97 -12.89 0.82
N LEU A 198 -3.97 -12.98 -0.08
CA LEU A 198 -3.66 -14.21 -0.82
C LEU A 198 -3.27 -15.35 0.12
N THR A 199 -2.50 -15.03 1.17
CA THR A 199 -2.11 -16.02 2.20
C THR A 199 -3.32 -16.58 2.92
N GLU A 200 -4.21 -15.72 3.42
CA GLU A 200 -5.45 -16.13 4.10
C GLU A 200 -6.36 -16.91 3.15
N TYR A 201 -6.50 -16.45 1.91
CA TYR A 201 -7.30 -17.12 0.89
C TYR A 201 -6.80 -18.56 0.63
N ARG A 202 -5.49 -18.74 0.47
CA ARG A 202 -4.86 -20.06 0.31
C ARG A 202 -5.06 -20.96 1.54
N VAL A 203 -4.99 -20.39 2.74
CA VAL A 203 -5.24 -21.12 3.99
C VAL A 203 -6.70 -21.58 4.05
N GLU A 204 -7.66 -20.73 3.70
CA GLU A 204 -9.08 -21.15 3.65
C GLU A 204 -9.33 -22.26 2.63
N LYS A 205 -8.73 -22.19 1.42
CA LYS A 205 -8.80 -23.28 0.44
C LYS A 205 -8.13 -24.57 0.97
N ALA A 206 -7.03 -24.44 1.69
CA ALA A 206 -6.36 -25.59 2.32
C ALA A 206 -7.24 -26.28 3.38
N LYS A 207 -7.99 -25.52 4.19
CA LYS A 207 -8.92 -26.07 5.18
C LYS A 207 -9.96 -26.99 4.56
N VAL A 208 -10.48 -26.61 3.39
CA VAL A 208 -11.42 -27.42 2.64
C VAL A 208 -10.76 -28.74 2.18
N LEU A 209 -9.55 -28.67 1.61
CA LEU A 209 -8.83 -29.87 1.15
C LEU A 209 -8.34 -30.75 2.31
N LEU A 210 -8.00 -30.16 3.45
CA LEU A 210 -7.61 -30.91 4.65
C LEU A 210 -8.75 -31.74 5.25
N ALA A 211 -9.99 -31.38 4.98
CA ALA A 211 -11.16 -32.17 5.41
C ALA A 211 -11.35 -33.46 4.60
N ASP A 212 -10.67 -33.59 3.46
CA ASP A 212 -10.63 -34.81 2.64
C ASP A 212 -9.40 -35.66 3.03
N MET A 213 -9.67 -36.88 3.50
CA MET A 213 -8.63 -37.81 3.96
C MET A 213 -7.87 -38.49 2.81
N SER A 214 -8.42 -38.50 1.60
CA SER A 214 -7.79 -39.10 0.43
C SER A 214 -6.58 -38.28 -0.07
N ILE A 215 -6.54 -36.97 0.27
CA ILE A 215 -5.49 -36.04 -0.16
C ILE A 215 -4.40 -35.96 0.93
N ASN A 216 -3.16 -36.24 0.60
CA ASN A 216 -2.07 -36.08 1.58
C ASN A 216 -1.71 -34.60 1.79
N ILE A 217 -1.07 -34.26 2.92
CA ILE A 217 -0.79 -32.86 3.27
C ILE A 217 0.19 -32.17 2.30
N LYS A 218 1.09 -32.94 1.66
CA LYS A 218 1.99 -32.41 0.64
C LYS A 218 1.22 -32.01 -0.60
N ASP A 219 0.25 -32.82 -1.01
CA ASP A 219 -0.58 -32.51 -2.16
C ASP A 219 -1.49 -31.32 -1.87
N VAL A 220 -2.05 -31.20 -0.65
CA VAL A 220 -2.76 -29.99 -0.21
C VAL A 220 -1.88 -28.75 -0.34
N SER A 221 -0.63 -28.81 0.10
CA SER A 221 0.33 -27.70 -0.02
C SER A 221 0.50 -27.25 -1.48
N ALA A 222 0.72 -28.20 -2.38
CA ALA A 222 0.87 -27.93 -3.81
C ALA A 222 -0.41 -27.37 -4.44
N GLU A 223 -1.57 -27.95 -4.11
CA GLU A 223 -2.88 -27.55 -4.61
C GLU A 223 -3.30 -26.13 -4.20
N VAL A 224 -2.71 -25.58 -3.13
CA VAL A 224 -2.97 -24.20 -2.70
C VAL A 224 -1.81 -23.25 -3.01
N GLY A 225 -0.88 -23.64 -3.90
CA GLY A 225 0.15 -22.77 -4.45
C GLY A 225 1.42 -22.62 -3.60
N TYR A 226 1.73 -23.62 -2.74
CA TYR A 226 3.00 -23.66 -2.00
C TYR A 226 3.87 -24.80 -2.49
N ARG A 227 5.05 -24.47 -3.05
CA ARG A 227 6.05 -25.45 -3.52
C ARG A 227 6.70 -26.22 -2.37
N ASP A 228 6.87 -25.56 -1.21
CA ASP A 228 7.49 -26.14 -0.01
C ASP A 228 6.42 -26.41 1.06
N SER A 229 6.22 -27.69 1.37
CA SER A 229 5.24 -28.13 2.37
C SER A 229 5.59 -27.73 3.80
N ASN A 230 6.89 -27.55 4.12
CA ASN A 230 7.31 -27.08 5.44
C ASN A 230 7.04 -25.60 5.60
N TYR A 231 7.23 -24.81 4.53
CA TYR A 231 6.83 -23.40 4.51
C TYR A 231 5.32 -23.25 4.65
N PHE A 232 4.55 -24.03 3.90
CA PHE A 232 3.09 -24.08 4.04
C PHE A 232 2.67 -24.39 5.48
N ALA A 233 3.25 -25.41 6.13
CA ALA A 233 2.89 -25.77 7.50
C ALA A 233 3.15 -24.63 8.49
N ARG A 234 4.23 -23.85 8.31
CA ARG A 234 4.53 -22.65 9.12
C ARG A 234 3.51 -21.53 8.88
N VAL A 235 3.19 -21.27 7.62
CA VAL A 235 2.20 -20.24 7.23
C VAL A 235 0.82 -20.61 7.80
N PHE A 236 0.38 -21.85 7.61
CA PHE A 236 -0.89 -22.35 8.13
C PHE A 236 -0.95 -22.23 9.67
N LYS A 237 0.10 -22.68 10.38
CA LYS A 237 0.16 -22.56 11.84
C LYS A 237 0.13 -21.11 12.32
N ARG A 238 0.77 -20.20 11.58
CA ARG A 238 0.75 -18.76 11.93
C ARG A 238 -0.65 -18.16 11.79
N ASN A 239 -1.45 -18.62 10.82
CA ASN A 239 -2.81 -18.12 10.59
C ASN A 239 -3.84 -18.78 11.50
N GLU A 240 -3.76 -20.12 11.68
CA GLU A 240 -4.78 -20.92 12.38
C GLU A 240 -4.39 -21.29 13.83
N GLY A 241 -3.17 -20.97 14.27
CA GLY A 241 -2.65 -21.33 15.57
C GLY A 241 -2.21 -22.80 15.71
N ILE A 242 -2.59 -23.67 14.78
CA ILE A 242 -2.29 -25.12 14.78
C ILE A 242 -1.75 -25.56 13.43
N THR A 243 -1.03 -26.68 13.39
CA THR A 243 -0.50 -27.24 12.16
C THR A 243 -1.61 -27.84 11.26
N PRO A 244 -1.35 -28.01 9.93
CA PRO A 244 -2.29 -28.68 9.02
C PRO A 244 -2.69 -30.08 9.51
N THR A 245 -1.75 -30.82 10.10
CA THR A 245 -1.99 -32.15 10.64
C THR A 245 -2.94 -32.11 11.83
N GLU A 246 -2.70 -31.21 12.79
CA GLU A 246 -3.57 -31.00 13.95
C GLU A 246 -4.97 -30.55 13.54
N TYR A 247 -5.05 -29.65 12.54
CA TYR A 247 -6.32 -29.19 11.99
C TYR A 247 -7.14 -30.36 11.42
N ARG A 248 -6.50 -31.19 10.60
CA ARG A 248 -7.13 -32.40 10.02
C ARG A 248 -7.69 -33.32 11.10
N LEU A 249 -6.91 -33.59 12.16
CA LEU A 249 -7.35 -34.43 13.25
C LEU A 249 -8.56 -33.84 13.99
N ARG A 250 -8.59 -32.52 14.19
CA ARG A 250 -9.75 -31.85 14.82
C ARG A 250 -11.02 -32.01 14.00
N VAL A 251 -10.95 -31.76 12.67
CA VAL A 251 -12.11 -31.91 11.77
C VAL A 251 -12.66 -33.33 11.78
N LEU A 252 -11.78 -34.34 11.92
CA LEU A 252 -12.20 -35.76 12.03
C LEU A 252 -12.93 -36.06 13.34
N HIS A 253 -12.47 -35.50 14.46
CA HIS A 253 -13.13 -35.70 15.76
C HIS A 253 -14.52 -35.07 15.79
N THR A 254 -14.72 -33.92 15.14
CA THR A 254 -16.03 -33.25 15.05
C THR A 254 -17.04 -34.04 14.19
N LYS A 255 -16.59 -34.74 13.13
CA LYS A 255 -17.46 -35.55 12.26
C LYS A 255 -17.82 -36.92 12.84
N LYS A 256 -17.19 -37.38 13.92
CA LYS A 256 -17.49 -38.65 14.60
C LYS A 256 -18.36 -38.50 15.84
N GLY A 257 -18.75 -37.29 16.20
CA GLY A 257 -19.55 -36.97 17.38
C GLY A 257 -21.01 -36.62 17.08
N ASP A 258 -21.38 -36.59 15.80
CA ASP A 258 -22.77 -36.55 15.30
C ASP A 258 -23.14 -37.93 14.71
#